data_58cd12b3d121bc6579aab17ff7aebced
#
_entry.id   58cd12b3d121bc6579aab17ff7aebced
#
_cell.length_a   1.000
_cell.length_b   1.000
_cell.length_c   1.000
_cell.angle_alpha   90.00
_cell.angle_beta   90.00
_cell.angle_gamma   90.00
#
_symmetry.space_group_name_H-M   'P 1'
#
loop_
_entity.id
_entity.type
_entity.pdbx_description
1 polymer ?
#
loop_
_entity_poly.entity_id
_entity_poly.type
_entity_poly.pdbx_seq_one_letter_code
_entity_poly.pdbx_strand_id
1 'polypeptide(L)'
;MTDLPALQDLVDGRRSAPSVGLSSWLEDPNTGERVVRQLATDDATLERAVAAAHRVHDEGSWAGLTVQERADWLERLADAIAPHCEEVARRESLTTGAPITQTAMLSFIVHAAFRLVAGQLREGLLSRTFEGPAGDVQVRRLPLGPALCLVPWNAPAPMAAHKVASALGAGCPTILKPSELAPHGSQILADAAVEIGLPAGVLQLVHGDVRTGARLVDDARIRAVSFTGGLAGGRSIATASVASLRPVQLELGGNNSLVVMPDADLDRAAAAVVGLMTTLNGQWCRSLGRLVVPADLADELLERVLVQLAGVRLGHSLSPDSQMGPMVSSAHLQHLLERIAALGGKAHASTPLPELGGSFLAPTLVTGVAPQEALHELFGPVATVHPVKDVEEAVAVANGTPYGLEGYVVGTDLEAATAVARRIRAGGVKVNGVSPLSLHLMAPRPAWGLSGLGTEGTAETITFFTGEQVVGVEGSLG
;
A
#
# COMPACT_ATOMS: atom_id res chain seq x y z
N MET A 1 -9.95 5.57 -21.70
CA MET A 1 -9.52 4.22 -21.29
C MET A 1 -9.40 3.19 -22.42
N THR A 2 -9.72 3.51 -23.65
CA THR A 2 -9.65 2.59 -24.80
C THR A 2 -8.25 2.04 -25.13
N ASP A 3 -7.20 2.59 -24.54
CA ASP A 3 -5.79 2.24 -24.80
C ASP A 3 -5.14 1.37 -23.72
N LEU A 4 -5.89 0.77 -22.80
CA LEU A 4 -5.30 -0.17 -21.85
C LEU A 4 -5.00 -1.49 -22.57
N PRO A 5 -3.79 -2.08 -22.40
CA PRO A 5 -3.45 -3.35 -23.00
C PRO A 5 -4.33 -4.48 -22.42
N ALA A 6 -4.56 -5.53 -23.21
CA ALA A 6 -5.22 -6.72 -22.71
C ALA A 6 -4.40 -7.34 -21.57
N LEU A 7 -5.08 -7.76 -20.50
CA LEU A 7 -4.43 -8.43 -19.39
C LEU A 7 -3.85 -9.79 -19.79
N GLN A 8 -2.70 -10.12 -19.24
CA GLN A 8 -2.06 -11.40 -19.45
C GLN A 8 -1.59 -11.98 -18.12
N ASP A 9 -1.96 -13.21 -17.85
CA ASP A 9 -1.31 -14.01 -16.82
C ASP A 9 0.14 -14.32 -17.24
N LEU A 10 1.04 -14.41 -16.26
CA LEU A 10 2.36 -15.01 -16.42
C LEU A 10 2.43 -16.23 -15.51
N VAL A 11 2.45 -17.43 -16.09
CA VAL A 11 2.51 -18.67 -15.34
C VAL A 11 3.57 -19.59 -15.94
N ASP A 12 4.51 -19.98 -15.10
CA ASP A 12 5.64 -20.85 -15.49
C ASP A 12 6.39 -20.35 -16.74
N GLY A 13 6.67 -19.03 -16.76
CA GLY A 13 7.35 -18.36 -17.86
C GLY A 13 6.53 -18.17 -19.13
N ARG A 14 5.24 -18.53 -19.13
CA ARG A 14 4.34 -18.43 -20.29
C ARG A 14 3.24 -17.40 -20.05
N ARG A 15 2.98 -16.62 -21.08
CA ARG A 15 1.86 -15.67 -21.10
C ARG A 15 0.59 -16.34 -21.62
N SER A 16 -0.53 -16.02 -20.98
CA SER A 16 -1.88 -16.39 -21.46
C SER A 16 -2.91 -15.36 -21.02
N ALA A 17 -3.99 -15.20 -21.78
CA ALA A 17 -5.08 -14.34 -21.35
C ALA A 17 -5.85 -14.99 -20.19
N PRO A 18 -6.26 -14.23 -19.15
CA PRO A 18 -7.23 -14.71 -18.17
C PRO A 18 -8.53 -15.10 -18.87
N SER A 19 -9.10 -16.26 -18.53
CA SER A 19 -10.18 -16.87 -19.32
C SER A 19 -11.56 -16.81 -18.68
N VAL A 20 -11.64 -16.48 -17.37
CA VAL A 20 -12.92 -16.44 -16.64
C VAL A 20 -13.47 -15.02 -16.59
N GLY A 21 -14.62 -14.78 -17.22
CA GLY A 21 -15.29 -13.48 -17.16
C GLY A 21 -16.00 -13.28 -15.81
N LEU A 22 -15.67 -12.19 -15.11
CA LEU A 22 -16.34 -11.78 -13.89
C LEU A 22 -17.67 -11.09 -14.19
N SER A 23 -18.56 -10.95 -13.21
CA SER A 23 -19.81 -10.19 -13.36
C SER A 23 -19.60 -8.68 -13.32
N SER A 24 -18.44 -8.23 -12.88
CA SER A 24 -18.06 -6.84 -12.73
C SER A 24 -17.32 -6.30 -13.97
N TRP A 25 -17.30 -4.97 -14.07
CA TRP A 25 -16.65 -4.24 -15.15
C TRP A 25 -15.60 -3.28 -14.58
N LEU A 26 -14.53 -3.09 -15.32
CA LEU A 26 -13.64 -1.96 -15.09
C LEU A 26 -14.35 -0.72 -15.65
N GLU A 27 -14.52 0.28 -14.80
CA GLU A 27 -15.10 1.57 -15.16
C GLU A 27 -13.99 2.57 -15.47
N ASP A 28 -14.23 3.51 -16.38
CA ASP A 28 -13.42 4.72 -16.46
C ASP A 28 -13.83 5.64 -15.30
N PRO A 29 -12.99 5.87 -14.30
CA PRO A 29 -13.37 6.70 -13.16
C PRO A 29 -13.65 8.16 -13.56
N ASN A 30 -13.10 8.63 -14.69
CA ASN A 30 -13.29 10.00 -15.19
C ASN A 30 -14.66 10.24 -15.83
N THR A 31 -15.28 9.21 -16.41
CA THR A 31 -16.56 9.32 -17.13
C THR A 31 -17.68 8.46 -16.52
N GLY A 32 -17.33 7.46 -15.71
CA GLY A 32 -18.26 6.46 -15.19
C GLY A 32 -18.65 5.38 -16.22
N GLU A 33 -18.07 5.41 -17.41
CA GLU A 33 -18.36 4.42 -18.45
C GLU A 33 -17.73 3.06 -18.15
N ARG A 34 -18.47 1.99 -18.45
CA ARG A 34 -17.92 0.62 -18.42
C ARG A 34 -17.03 0.38 -19.63
N VAL A 35 -15.77 0.04 -19.41
CA VAL A 35 -14.77 -0.07 -20.47
C VAL A 35 -14.52 -1.51 -20.87
N VAL A 36 -14.15 -2.35 -19.91
CA VAL A 36 -13.81 -3.74 -20.16
C VAL A 36 -14.37 -4.63 -19.05
N ARG A 37 -14.85 -5.81 -19.43
CA ARG A 37 -15.26 -6.82 -18.45
C ARG A 37 -14.04 -7.30 -17.66
N GLN A 38 -14.14 -7.35 -16.35
CA GLN A 38 -13.07 -7.88 -15.53
C GLN A 38 -12.91 -9.38 -15.74
N LEU A 39 -11.68 -9.84 -15.73
CA LEU A 39 -11.31 -11.23 -15.99
C LEU A 39 -10.59 -11.83 -14.79
N ALA A 40 -10.71 -13.15 -14.64
CA ALA A 40 -9.96 -13.94 -13.68
C ALA A 40 -9.22 -15.09 -14.38
N THR A 41 -8.11 -15.47 -13.79
CA THR A 41 -7.38 -16.68 -14.11
C THR A 41 -8.22 -17.90 -13.74
N ASP A 42 -8.30 -18.89 -14.59
CA ASP A 42 -9.02 -20.14 -14.31
C ASP A 42 -8.30 -21.02 -13.30
N ASP A 43 -9.04 -21.94 -12.66
CA ASP A 43 -8.52 -22.82 -11.60
C ASP A 43 -7.35 -23.71 -12.06
N ALA A 44 -7.36 -24.19 -13.30
CA ALA A 44 -6.27 -25.01 -13.84
C ALA A 44 -4.99 -24.19 -14.02
N THR A 45 -5.12 -22.92 -14.42
CA THR A 45 -4.00 -21.99 -14.53
C THR A 45 -3.47 -21.56 -13.16
N LEU A 46 -4.37 -21.33 -12.18
CA LEU A 46 -3.98 -21.07 -10.78
C LEU A 46 -3.22 -22.25 -10.19
N GLU A 47 -3.69 -23.49 -10.43
CA GLU A 47 -3.00 -24.70 -10.00
C GLU A 47 -1.59 -24.79 -10.60
N ARG A 48 -1.44 -24.50 -11.89
CA ARG A 48 -0.11 -24.47 -12.54
C ARG A 48 0.80 -23.39 -11.94
N ALA A 49 0.26 -22.21 -11.59
CA ALA A 49 1.03 -21.14 -10.98
C ALA A 49 1.60 -21.55 -9.61
N VAL A 50 0.76 -22.17 -8.77
CA VAL A 50 1.18 -22.67 -7.46
C VAL A 50 2.17 -23.85 -7.61
N ALA A 51 1.89 -24.79 -8.51
CA ALA A 51 2.78 -25.93 -8.77
C ALA A 51 4.15 -25.48 -9.29
N ALA A 52 4.20 -24.47 -10.17
CA ALA A 52 5.46 -23.93 -10.68
C ALA A 52 6.29 -23.25 -9.59
N ALA A 53 5.66 -22.43 -8.73
CA ALA A 53 6.35 -21.80 -7.61
C ALA A 53 6.85 -22.86 -6.61
N HIS A 54 6.04 -23.88 -6.32
CA HIS A 54 6.43 -24.97 -5.42
C HIS A 54 7.60 -25.78 -6.00
N ARG A 55 7.57 -26.15 -7.27
CA ARG A 55 8.67 -26.82 -7.95
C ARG A 55 9.99 -26.06 -7.85
N VAL A 56 9.98 -24.75 -8.15
CA VAL A 56 11.19 -23.91 -8.06
C VAL A 56 11.74 -23.86 -6.63
N HIS A 57 10.86 -23.88 -5.63
CA HIS A 57 11.27 -23.96 -4.22
C HIS A 57 11.91 -25.31 -3.90
N ASP A 58 11.28 -26.43 -4.25
CA ASP A 58 11.74 -27.79 -3.94
C ASP A 58 13.06 -28.13 -4.65
N GLU A 59 13.21 -27.71 -5.90
CA GLU A 59 14.45 -27.85 -6.66
C GLU A 59 15.57 -26.94 -6.13
N GLY A 60 15.24 -25.91 -5.34
CA GLY A 60 16.17 -24.90 -4.86
C GLY A 60 16.77 -24.04 -5.97
N SER A 61 16.20 -24.05 -7.16
CA SER A 61 16.78 -23.40 -8.35
C SER A 61 16.85 -21.87 -8.25
N TRP A 62 16.00 -21.23 -7.43
CA TRP A 62 16.08 -19.82 -7.09
C TRP A 62 16.72 -19.57 -5.72
N ALA A 63 16.31 -20.32 -4.70
CA ALA A 63 16.82 -20.20 -3.34
C ALA A 63 18.30 -20.56 -3.22
N GLY A 64 18.78 -21.47 -4.05
CA GLY A 64 20.19 -21.90 -4.09
C GLY A 64 21.14 -20.92 -4.79
N LEU A 65 20.63 -19.89 -5.46
CA LEU A 65 21.47 -18.81 -5.98
C LEU A 65 22.14 -18.08 -4.81
N THR A 66 23.35 -17.62 -5.04
CA THR A 66 24.03 -16.73 -4.09
C THR A 66 23.25 -15.44 -3.91
N VAL A 67 23.45 -14.77 -2.81
CA VAL A 67 22.86 -13.46 -2.53
C VAL A 67 23.21 -12.44 -3.65
N GLN A 68 24.45 -12.51 -4.16
CA GLN A 68 24.90 -11.64 -5.25
C GLN A 68 24.14 -11.92 -6.56
N GLU A 69 23.99 -13.20 -6.94
CA GLU A 69 23.25 -13.58 -8.16
C GLU A 69 21.78 -13.14 -8.08
N ARG A 70 21.13 -13.28 -6.92
CA ARG A 70 19.75 -12.74 -6.74
C ARG A 70 19.72 -11.23 -6.84
N ALA A 71 20.68 -10.52 -6.24
CA ALA A 71 20.78 -9.07 -6.36
C ALA A 71 20.94 -8.62 -7.81
N ASP A 72 21.74 -9.33 -8.59
CA ASP A 72 21.97 -9.04 -10.01
C ASP A 72 20.70 -9.26 -10.85
N TRP A 73 19.88 -10.28 -10.54
CA TRP A 73 18.57 -10.46 -11.16
C TRP A 73 17.61 -9.32 -10.83
N LEU A 74 17.61 -8.84 -9.58
CA LEU A 74 16.77 -7.70 -9.18
C LEU A 74 17.19 -6.41 -9.90
N GLU A 75 18.50 -6.17 -10.07
CA GLU A 75 18.98 -5.02 -10.86
C GLU A 75 18.54 -5.12 -12.34
N ARG A 76 18.63 -6.30 -12.94
CA ARG A 76 18.13 -6.51 -14.31
C ARG A 76 16.63 -6.25 -14.43
N LEU A 77 15.82 -6.65 -13.43
CA LEU A 77 14.40 -6.30 -13.37
C LEU A 77 14.21 -4.79 -13.27
N ALA A 78 14.97 -4.12 -12.39
CA ALA A 78 14.90 -2.68 -12.27
C ALA A 78 15.22 -1.96 -13.58
N ASP A 79 16.27 -2.40 -14.27
CA ASP A 79 16.69 -1.83 -15.56
C ASP A 79 15.64 -2.03 -16.66
N ALA A 80 14.99 -3.19 -16.70
CA ALA A 80 13.91 -3.47 -17.65
C ALA A 80 12.62 -2.67 -17.34
N ILE A 81 12.34 -2.40 -16.06
CA ILE A 81 11.15 -1.62 -15.65
C ILE A 81 11.35 -0.12 -15.86
N ALA A 82 12.55 0.41 -15.60
CA ALA A 82 12.80 1.86 -15.56
C ALA A 82 12.35 2.64 -16.80
N PRO A 83 12.51 2.15 -18.04
CA PRO A 83 12.03 2.84 -19.26
C PRO A 83 10.51 2.97 -19.35
N HIS A 84 9.76 2.20 -18.57
CA HIS A 84 8.30 2.11 -18.65
C HIS A 84 7.56 2.87 -17.54
N CYS A 85 8.26 3.67 -16.71
CA CYS A 85 7.64 4.39 -15.59
C CYS A 85 6.51 5.32 -16.05
N GLU A 86 6.66 5.98 -17.21
CA GLU A 86 5.61 6.86 -17.76
C GLU A 86 4.35 6.07 -18.11
N GLU A 87 4.51 4.91 -18.75
CA GLU A 87 3.38 4.04 -19.09
C GLU A 87 2.71 3.45 -17.85
N VAL A 88 3.48 3.08 -16.82
CA VAL A 88 2.94 2.67 -15.52
C VAL A 88 2.09 3.79 -14.92
N ALA A 89 2.62 5.01 -14.87
CA ALA A 89 1.91 6.18 -14.36
C ALA A 89 0.58 6.39 -15.10
N ARG A 90 0.61 6.31 -16.42
CA ARG A 90 -0.59 6.46 -17.26
C ARG A 90 -1.62 5.38 -16.98
N ARG A 91 -1.23 4.10 -16.91
CA ARG A 91 -2.13 2.98 -16.60
C ARG A 91 -2.77 3.14 -15.23
N GLU A 92 -1.98 3.53 -14.23
CA GLU A 92 -2.48 3.77 -12.87
C GLU A 92 -3.44 4.94 -12.82
N SER A 93 -3.12 6.09 -13.45
CA SER A 93 -4.05 7.22 -13.52
C SER A 93 -5.39 6.85 -14.17
N LEU A 94 -5.37 6.07 -15.23
CA LEU A 94 -6.57 5.64 -15.92
C LEU A 94 -7.44 4.70 -15.08
N THR A 95 -6.82 3.81 -14.30
CA THR A 95 -7.55 2.77 -13.57
C THR A 95 -7.90 3.16 -12.14
N THR A 96 -7.10 4.02 -11.50
CA THR A 96 -7.32 4.45 -10.11
C THR A 96 -8.03 5.78 -9.98
N GLY A 97 -8.01 6.60 -11.05
CA GLY A 97 -8.46 7.99 -11.03
C GLY A 97 -7.45 8.98 -10.44
N ALA A 98 -6.31 8.52 -9.92
CA ALA A 98 -5.30 9.42 -9.35
C ALA A 98 -4.66 10.32 -10.42
N PRO A 99 -4.36 11.60 -10.12
CA PRO A 99 -3.74 12.51 -11.09
C PRO A 99 -2.41 11.99 -11.64
N ILE A 100 -2.18 12.18 -12.93
CA ILE A 100 -0.95 11.74 -13.63
C ILE A 100 0.32 12.31 -12.98
N THR A 101 0.27 13.50 -12.41
CA THR A 101 1.39 14.11 -11.70
C THR A 101 1.77 13.33 -10.44
N GLN A 102 0.79 12.73 -9.76
CA GLN A 102 1.02 11.92 -8.56
C GLN A 102 1.44 10.49 -8.93
N THR A 103 0.81 9.86 -9.91
CA THR A 103 1.19 8.52 -10.36
C THR A 103 2.56 8.50 -11.02
N ALA A 104 2.97 9.56 -11.74
CA ALA A 104 4.32 9.73 -12.28
C ALA A 104 5.39 9.75 -11.17
N MET A 105 5.12 10.44 -10.06
CA MET A 105 6.03 10.42 -8.89
C MET A 105 6.12 9.03 -8.27
N LEU A 106 5.00 8.30 -8.17
CA LEU A 106 4.96 6.97 -7.57
C LEU A 106 5.51 5.88 -8.49
N SER A 107 5.41 6.02 -9.81
CA SER A 107 5.92 5.04 -10.77
C SER A 107 7.44 4.86 -10.68
N PHE A 108 8.17 5.90 -10.25
CA PHE A 108 9.60 5.81 -9.98
C PHE A 108 9.94 4.77 -8.89
N ILE A 109 9.03 4.57 -7.92
CA ILE A 109 9.22 3.60 -6.84
C ILE A 109 9.28 2.17 -7.40
N VAL A 110 8.64 1.91 -8.55
CA VAL A 110 8.49 0.55 -9.10
C VAL A 110 9.86 -0.07 -9.39
N HIS A 111 10.73 0.61 -10.12
CA HIS A 111 12.08 0.09 -10.37
C HIS A 111 13.02 0.29 -9.16
N ALA A 112 12.84 1.39 -8.41
CA ALA A 112 13.68 1.71 -7.25
C ALA A 112 13.56 0.65 -6.13
N ALA A 113 12.39 0.04 -5.97
CA ALA A 113 12.19 -1.02 -4.97
C ALA A 113 13.12 -2.22 -5.21
N PHE A 114 13.31 -2.65 -6.45
CA PHE A 114 14.23 -3.74 -6.80
C PHE A 114 15.68 -3.38 -6.50
N ARG A 115 16.11 -2.15 -6.80
CA ARG A 115 17.47 -1.66 -6.47
C ARG A 115 17.72 -1.56 -4.98
N LEU A 116 16.73 -1.07 -4.22
CA LEU A 116 16.83 -1.01 -2.76
C LEU A 116 17.00 -2.40 -2.15
N VAL A 117 16.22 -3.38 -2.60
CA VAL A 117 16.35 -4.76 -2.14
C VAL A 117 17.72 -5.33 -2.54
N ALA A 118 18.17 -5.16 -3.78
CA ALA A 118 19.49 -5.60 -4.22
C ALA A 118 20.62 -5.00 -3.35
N GLY A 119 20.52 -3.73 -3.00
CA GLY A 119 21.44 -3.05 -2.08
C GLY A 119 21.47 -3.72 -0.70
N GLN A 120 20.31 -3.97 -0.10
CA GLN A 120 20.22 -4.62 1.21
C GLN A 120 20.78 -6.05 1.22
N LEU A 121 20.59 -6.77 0.14
CA LEU A 121 21.19 -8.09 -0.02
C LEU A 121 22.72 -8.02 -0.01
N ARG A 122 23.30 -7.09 -0.76
CA ARG A 122 24.76 -6.88 -0.83
C ARG A 122 25.36 -6.38 0.48
N GLU A 123 24.57 -5.65 1.28
CA GLU A 123 24.94 -5.20 2.63
C GLU A 123 24.89 -6.32 3.68
N GLY A 124 24.50 -7.55 3.30
CA GLY A 124 24.54 -8.72 4.16
C GLY A 124 23.32 -8.91 5.06
N LEU A 125 22.17 -8.33 4.72
CA LEU A 125 20.92 -8.42 5.53
C LEU A 125 20.54 -9.86 5.91
N LEU A 126 20.88 -10.86 5.07
CA LEU A 126 20.46 -12.24 5.26
C LEU A 126 21.42 -13.11 6.09
N SER A 127 22.48 -12.54 6.66
CA SER A 127 23.41 -13.29 7.50
C SER A 127 24.07 -12.38 8.53
N ARG A 128 24.28 -12.91 9.73
CA ARG A 128 25.07 -12.27 10.77
C ARG A 128 25.84 -13.31 11.57
N THR A 129 27.00 -12.95 12.09
CA THR A 129 27.86 -13.83 12.89
C THR A 129 28.03 -13.25 14.28
N PHE A 130 27.97 -14.10 15.28
CA PHE A 130 28.28 -13.78 16.67
C PHE A 130 29.51 -14.57 17.10
N GLU A 131 30.47 -13.90 17.69
CA GLU A 131 31.61 -14.58 18.33
C GLU A 131 31.13 -15.34 19.57
N GLY A 132 31.57 -16.59 19.72
CA GLY A 132 31.20 -17.45 20.84
C GLY A 132 32.41 -18.13 21.46
N PRO A 133 32.30 -18.63 22.69
CA PRO A 133 33.42 -19.22 23.42
C PRO A 133 33.93 -20.54 22.85
N ALA A 134 33.09 -21.24 22.04
CA ALA A 134 33.46 -22.50 21.37
C ALA A 134 33.67 -22.33 19.89
N GLY A 135 33.55 -21.10 19.36
CA GLY A 135 33.60 -20.74 17.95
C GLY A 135 32.44 -19.85 17.56
N ASP A 136 32.48 -19.38 16.34
CA ASP A 136 31.47 -18.45 15.82
C ASP A 136 30.11 -19.13 15.64
N VAL A 137 29.05 -18.39 15.96
CA VAL A 137 27.65 -18.75 15.70
C VAL A 137 27.12 -17.92 14.55
N GLN A 138 26.75 -18.58 13.46
CA GLN A 138 26.16 -17.96 12.29
C GLN A 138 24.62 -18.01 12.39
N VAL A 139 23.96 -16.84 12.21
CA VAL A 139 22.53 -16.75 11.99
C VAL A 139 22.29 -16.47 10.51
N ARG A 140 21.62 -17.37 9.83
CA ARG A 140 21.27 -17.29 8.42
C ARG A 140 19.78 -17.11 8.26
N ARG A 141 19.37 -16.34 7.25
CA ARG A 141 17.97 -16.21 6.86
C ARG A 141 17.71 -17.01 5.58
N LEU A 142 16.83 -17.99 5.68
CA LEU A 142 16.46 -18.89 4.61
C LEU A 142 15.06 -18.58 4.09
N PRO A 143 14.78 -18.68 2.77
CA PRO A 143 13.46 -18.42 2.23
C PRO A 143 12.41 -19.39 2.81
N LEU A 144 11.24 -18.88 3.12
CA LEU A 144 10.14 -19.71 3.63
C LEU A 144 9.54 -20.65 2.58
N GLY A 145 9.62 -20.28 1.31
CA GLY A 145 9.02 -21.00 0.18
C GLY A 145 8.12 -20.11 -0.68
N PRO A 146 7.18 -20.69 -1.44
CA PRO A 146 6.30 -19.92 -2.32
C PRO A 146 5.58 -18.78 -1.57
N ALA A 147 5.76 -17.55 -2.04
CA ALA A 147 5.18 -16.35 -1.47
C ALA A 147 3.99 -15.86 -2.29
N LEU A 148 2.91 -15.45 -1.62
CA LEU A 148 1.75 -14.82 -2.23
C LEU A 148 1.74 -13.33 -1.90
N CYS A 149 1.79 -12.49 -2.93
CA CYS A 149 1.72 -11.03 -2.84
C CYS A 149 0.37 -10.55 -3.38
N LEU A 150 -0.48 -10.04 -2.49
CA LEU A 150 -1.80 -9.49 -2.82
C LEU A 150 -1.73 -7.98 -2.65
N VAL A 151 -2.00 -7.23 -3.73
CA VAL A 151 -1.80 -5.78 -3.73
C VAL A 151 -3.10 -5.01 -4.02
N PRO A 152 -3.23 -3.79 -3.45
CA PRO A 152 -4.44 -2.99 -3.54
C PRO A 152 -4.57 -2.31 -4.90
N TRP A 153 -5.67 -1.57 -5.07
CA TRP A 153 -5.98 -0.82 -6.29
C TRP A 153 -5.48 0.63 -6.27
N ASN A 154 -5.17 1.22 -5.11
CA ASN A 154 -4.87 2.66 -5.01
C ASN A 154 -3.42 3.05 -5.37
N ALA A 155 -2.47 2.12 -5.31
CA ALA A 155 -1.10 2.26 -5.78
C ALA A 155 -0.54 0.86 -6.17
N PRO A 156 -1.14 0.20 -7.17
CA PRO A 156 -0.90 -1.22 -7.43
C PRO A 156 0.54 -1.55 -7.82
N ALA A 157 1.15 -0.85 -8.76
CA ALA A 157 2.50 -1.16 -9.24
C ALA A 157 3.60 -0.88 -8.19
N PRO A 158 3.61 0.25 -7.46
CA PRO A 158 4.54 0.48 -6.36
C PRO A 158 4.46 -0.59 -5.27
N MET A 159 3.24 -0.98 -4.87
CA MET A 159 3.04 -2.02 -3.86
C MET A 159 3.44 -3.41 -4.37
N ALA A 160 3.13 -3.72 -5.62
CA ALA A 160 3.57 -4.95 -6.26
C ALA A 160 5.10 -5.05 -6.31
N ALA A 161 5.77 -3.99 -6.74
CA ALA A 161 7.22 -3.95 -6.84
C ALA A 161 7.89 -4.14 -5.47
N HIS A 162 7.42 -3.44 -4.43
CA HIS A 162 7.94 -3.58 -3.08
C HIS A 162 7.84 -5.02 -2.56
N LYS A 163 6.67 -5.64 -2.68
CA LYS A 163 6.44 -7.00 -2.18
C LYS A 163 7.17 -8.06 -3.01
N VAL A 164 7.10 -7.95 -4.34
CA VAL A 164 7.75 -8.90 -5.26
C VAL A 164 9.27 -8.82 -5.15
N ALA A 165 9.86 -7.63 -5.16
CA ALA A 165 11.30 -7.47 -5.00
C ALA A 165 11.79 -8.08 -3.68
N SER A 166 11.06 -7.82 -2.57
CA SER A 166 11.40 -8.35 -1.25
C SER A 166 11.31 -9.88 -1.19
N ALA A 167 10.24 -10.48 -1.75
CA ALA A 167 10.07 -11.93 -1.79
C ALA A 167 11.12 -12.63 -2.66
N LEU A 168 11.38 -12.08 -3.87
CA LEU A 168 12.42 -12.60 -4.76
C LEU A 168 13.82 -12.44 -4.14
N GLY A 169 14.11 -11.30 -3.52
CA GLY A 169 15.37 -11.06 -2.82
C GLY A 169 15.59 -12.03 -1.65
N ALA A 170 14.55 -12.35 -0.90
CA ALA A 170 14.58 -13.35 0.15
C ALA A 170 14.86 -14.77 -0.39
N GLY A 171 14.64 -15.02 -1.70
CA GLY A 171 14.78 -16.32 -2.35
C GLY A 171 13.46 -17.08 -2.50
N CYS A 172 12.30 -16.41 -2.35
CA CYS A 172 10.99 -17.02 -2.48
C CYS A 172 10.46 -16.92 -3.92
N PRO A 173 10.08 -18.02 -4.58
CA PRO A 173 9.24 -17.96 -5.77
C PRO A 173 7.92 -17.28 -5.44
N THR A 174 7.48 -16.34 -6.30
CA THR A 174 6.44 -15.38 -5.93
C THR A 174 5.24 -15.45 -6.87
N ILE A 175 4.04 -15.45 -6.30
CA ILE A 175 2.77 -15.28 -7.01
C ILE A 175 2.24 -13.90 -6.68
N LEU A 176 2.10 -13.05 -7.68
CA LEU A 176 1.50 -11.73 -7.58
C LEU A 176 0.05 -11.77 -8.06
N LYS A 177 -0.88 -11.23 -7.26
CA LYS A 177 -2.26 -10.97 -7.67
C LYS A 177 -2.61 -9.51 -7.36
N PRO A 178 -2.70 -8.64 -8.36
CA PRO A 178 -3.20 -7.28 -8.19
C PRO A 178 -4.73 -7.27 -7.98
N SER A 179 -5.25 -6.14 -7.49
CA SER A 179 -6.69 -5.91 -7.44
C SER A 179 -7.29 -5.87 -8.84
N GLU A 180 -8.48 -6.43 -9.00
CA GLU A 180 -9.28 -6.40 -10.23
C GLU A 180 -9.70 -4.98 -10.64
N LEU A 181 -9.67 -4.02 -9.72
CA LEU A 181 -9.99 -2.61 -9.99
C LEU A 181 -8.86 -1.87 -10.72
N ALA A 182 -7.60 -2.27 -10.53
CA ALA A 182 -6.45 -1.61 -11.16
C ALA A 182 -5.29 -2.60 -11.45
N PRO A 183 -5.49 -3.61 -12.29
CA PRO A 183 -4.49 -4.65 -12.51
C PRO A 183 -3.36 -4.23 -13.48
N HIS A 184 -3.59 -3.23 -14.33
CA HIS A 184 -2.75 -2.94 -15.50
C HIS A 184 -1.36 -2.38 -15.16
N GLY A 185 -1.23 -1.60 -14.07
CA GLY A 185 0.07 -1.08 -13.64
C GLY A 185 1.04 -2.19 -13.22
N SER A 186 0.53 -3.21 -12.52
CA SER A 186 1.33 -4.34 -12.05
C SER A 186 1.79 -5.28 -13.16
N GLN A 187 1.17 -5.24 -14.35
CA GLN A 187 1.54 -6.06 -15.51
C GLN A 187 3.00 -5.84 -15.92
N ILE A 188 3.55 -4.66 -15.70
CA ILE A 188 4.93 -4.30 -16.06
C ILE A 188 5.97 -5.25 -15.41
N LEU A 189 5.69 -5.77 -14.21
CA LEU A 189 6.61 -6.71 -13.55
C LEU A 189 6.71 -8.05 -14.29
N ALA A 190 5.57 -8.53 -14.81
CA ALA A 190 5.54 -9.73 -15.64
C ALA A 190 6.19 -9.49 -17.01
N ASP A 191 5.97 -8.30 -17.58
CA ASP A 191 6.57 -7.91 -18.86
C ASP A 191 8.09 -7.86 -18.75
N ALA A 192 8.62 -7.20 -17.72
CA ALA A 192 10.05 -7.15 -17.43
C ALA A 192 10.65 -8.52 -17.14
N ALA A 193 9.95 -9.38 -16.39
CA ALA A 193 10.41 -10.74 -16.09
C ALA A 193 10.60 -11.57 -17.36
N VAL A 194 9.67 -11.46 -18.32
CA VAL A 194 9.78 -12.15 -19.62
C VAL A 194 10.90 -11.55 -20.46
N GLU A 195 11.03 -10.22 -20.50
CA GLU A 195 12.05 -9.52 -21.28
C GLU A 195 13.47 -9.94 -20.88
N ILE A 196 13.74 -10.00 -19.58
CA ILE A 196 15.09 -10.40 -19.10
C ILE A 196 15.32 -11.90 -19.07
N GLY A 197 14.31 -12.72 -19.41
CA GLY A 197 14.39 -14.18 -19.32
C GLY A 197 14.49 -14.68 -17.87
N LEU A 198 13.72 -14.12 -16.94
CA LEU A 198 13.66 -14.61 -15.55
C LEU A 198 13.28 -16.11 -15.56
N PRO A 199 13.95 -16.98 -14.80
CA PRO A 199 13.67 -18.42 -14.84
C PRO A 199 12.19 -18.74 -14.60
N ALA A 200 11.65 -19.67 -15.38
CA ALA A 200 10.26 -20.08 -15.31
C ALA A 200 9.87 -20.55 -13.90
N GLY A 201 8.73 -20.11 -13.40
CA GLY A 201 8.27 -20.45 -12.05
C GLY A 201 8.78 -19.55 -10.92
N VAL A 202 9.71 -18.62 -11.16
CA VAL A 202 10.22 -17.68 -10.14
C VAL A 202 9.22 -16.57 -9.86
N LEU A 203 8.60 -16.00 -10.90
CA LEU A 203 7.52 -15.02 -10.77
C LEU A 203 6.30 -15.49 -11.55
N GLN A 204 5.14 -15.45 -10.89
CA GLN A 204 3.83 -15.65 -11.49
C GLN A 204 3.02 -14.36 -11.34
N LEU A 205 2.22 -14.00 -12.35
CA LEU A 205 1.18 -13.00 -12.27
C LEU A 205 -0.15 -13.64 -12.63
N VAL A 206 -1.14 -13.51 -11.75
CA VAL A 206 -2.50 -14.02 -11.97
C VAL A 206 -3.51 -12.93 -11.66
N HIS A 207 -4.67 -12.99 -12.30
CA HIS A 207 -5.73 -11.99 -12.19
C HIS A 207 -6.98 -12.56 -11.55
N GLY A 208 -7.84 -11.69 -11.03
CA GLY A 208 -9.14 -12.07 -10.49
C GLY A 208 -9.54 -11.26 -9.25
N ASP A 209 -10.72 -11.56 -8.79
CA ASP A 209 -11.36 -10.93 -7.64
C ASP A 209 -10.95 -11.56 -6.29
N VAL A 210 -11.75 -11.29 -5.26
CA VAL A 210 -11.55 -11.85 -3.91
C VAL A 210 -11.55 -13.39 -3.89
N ARG A 211 -12.31 -14.05 -4.78
CA ARG A 211 -12.39 -15.53 -4.83
C ARG A 211 -11.08 -16.13 -5.29
N THR A 212 -10.42 -15.53 -6.30
CA THR A 212 -9.08 -15.92 -6.73
C THR A 212 -8.06 -15.75 -5.61
N GLY A 213 -8.13 -14.63 -4.87
CA GLY A 213 -7.27 -14.41 -3.71
C GLY A 213 -7.46 -15.46 -2.62
N ALA A 214 -8.71 -15.75 -2.25
CA ALA A 214 -9.04 -16.75 -1.24
C ALA A 214 -8.56 -18.16 -1.66
N ARG A 215 -8.80 -18.56 -2.92
CA ARG A 215 -8.31 -19.85 -3.47
C ARG A 215 -6.79 -20.00 -3.33
N LEU A 216 -6.02 -18.93 -3.59
CA LEU A 216 -4.56 -18.96 -3.43
C LEU A 216 -4.15 -18.97 -1.95
N VAL A 217 -4.82 -18.23 -1.11
CA VAL A 217 -4.57 -18.22 0.35
C VAL A 217 -4.85 -19.58 0.97
N ASP A 218 -5.84 -20.31 0.52
CA ASP A 218 -6.19 -21.64 1.05
C ASP A 218 -5.19 -22.74 0.65
N ASP A 219 -4.31 -22.48 -0.31
CA ASP A 219 -3.33 -23.46 -0.77
C ASP A 219 -2.19 -23.64 0.23
N ALA A 220 -2.00 -24.88 0.72
CA ALA A 220 -0.99 -25.21 1.73
C ALA A 220 0.45 -25.08 1.24
N ARG A 221 0.68 -25.06 -0.09
CA ARG A 221 2.00 -24.85 -0.70
C ARG A 221 2.48 -23.39 -0.60
N ILE A 222 1.55 -22.44 -0.38
CA ILE A 222 1.90 -21.04 -0.09
C ILE A 222 2.45 -20.95 1.33
N ARG A 223 3.66 -20.44 1.49
CA ARG A 223 4.40 -20.44 2.76
C ARG A 223 4.44 -19.07 3.45
N ALA A 224 4.17 -17.98 2.73
CA ALA A 224 4.06 -16.64 3.28
C ALA A 224 3.04 -15.84 2.47
N VAL A 225 2.25 -14.96 3.13
CA VAL A 225 1.30 -14.07 2.45
C VAL A 225 1.58 -12.63 2.88
N SER A 226 1.89 -11.76 1.91
CA SER A 226 1.96 -10.32 2.12
C SER A 226 0.77 -9.66 1.43
N PHE A 227 -0.07 -8.97 2.20
CA PHE A 227 -1.32 -8.35 1.75
C PHE A 227 -1.35 -6.88 2.12
N THR A 228 -1.74 -6.05 1.16
CA THR A 228 -2.16 -4.66 1.41
C THR A 228 -3.58 -4.49 0.88
N GLY A 229 -4.49 -4.02 1.74
CA GLY A 229 -5.90 -3.85 1.36
C GLY A 229 -6.83 -3.56 2.54
N GLY A 230 -8.12 -3.85 2.38
CA GLY A 230 -9.13 -3.56 3.38
C GLY A 230 -9.10 -4.53 4.58
N LEU A 231 -9.58 -4.05 5.74
CA LEU A 231 -9.62 -4.80 7.02
C LEU A 231 -10.31 -6.16 6.90
N ALA A 232 -11.43 -6.25 6.15
CA ALA A 232 -12.16 -7.50 5.99
C ALA A 232 -11.30 -8.58 5.30
N GLY A 233 -10.58 -8.20 4.22
CA GLY A 233 -9.65 -9.08 3.53
C GLY A 233 -8.49 -9.51 4.43
N GLY A 234 -7.88 -8.56 5.18
CA GLY A 234 -6.81 -8.86 6.12
C GLY A 234 -7.22 -9.86 7.19
N ARG A 235 -8.42 -9.68 7.79
CA ARG A 235 -8.96 -10.64 8.77
C ARG A 235 -9.18 -12.04 8.19
N SER A 236 -9.75 -12.13 6.98
CA SER A 236 -9.96 -13.40 6.30
C SER A 236 -8.64 -14.12 6.04
N ILE A 237 -7.62 -13.40 5.56
CA ILE A 237 -6.29 -13.97 5.29
C ILE A 237 -5.62 -14.44 6.60
N ALA A 238 -5.66 -13.63 7.67
CA ALA A 238 -5.12 -14.01 8.95
C ALA A 238 -5.80 -15.29 9.47
N THR A 239 -7.12 -15.35 9.43
CA THR A 239 -7.91 -16.52 9.88
C THR A 239 -7.56 -17.78 9.08
N ALA A 240 -7.51 -17.70 7.76
CA ALA A 240 -7.16 -18.84 6.89
C ALA A 240 -5.71 -19.32 7.12
N SER A 241 -4.82 -18.42 7.51
CA SER A 241 -3.39 -18.74 7.72
C SER A 241 -3.10 -19.41 9.08
N VAL A 242 -3.99 -19.31 10.06
CA VAL A 242 -3.82 -19.91 11.40
C VAL A 242 -3.66 -21.43 11.34
N ALA A 243 -4.43 -22.13 10.51
CA ALA A 243 -4.39 -23.58 10.42
C ALA A 243 -3.00 -24.13 10.00
N SER A 244 -2.26 -23.39 9.20
CA SER A 244 -0.92 -23.76 8.72
C SER A 244 0.22 -23.07 9.50
N LEU A 245 -0.10 -22.20 10.47
CA LEU A 245 0.85 -21.32 11.16
C LEU A 245 1.74 -20.51 10.21
N ARG A 246 1.22 -20.25 9.03
CA ARG A 246 1.92 -19.52 7.97
C ARG A 246 2.00 -18.03 8.36
N PRO A 247 3.18 -17.40 8.25
CA PRO A 247 3.33 -15.98 8.50
C PRO A 247 2.53 -15.15 7.50
N VAL A 248 1.91 -14.08 8.02
CA VAL A 248 1.21 -13.08 7.24
C VAL A 248 1.74 -11.68 7.59
N GLN A 249 1.93 -10.86 6.57
CA GLN A 249 2.21 -9.42 6.71
C GLN A 249 1.01 -8.68 6.14
N LEU A 250 0.33 -7.92 6.97
CA LEU A 250 -0.91 -7.23 6.63
C LEU A 250 -0.72 -5.73 6.79
N GLU A 251 -0.84 -5.00 5.72
CA GLU A 251 -0.93 -3.54 5.68
C GLU A 251 -2.37 -3.16 5.32
N LEU A 252 -3.07 -2.58 6.27
CA LEU A 252 -4.49 -2.32 6.16
C LEU A 252 -4.78 -0.82 6.24
N GLY A 253 -6.05 -0.47 6.41
CA GLY A 253 -6.47 0.92 6.50
C GLY A 253 -5.97 1.66 7.72
N GLY A 254 -6.17 2.98 7.72
CA GLY A 254 -5.89 3.88 8.82
C GLY A 254 -7.02 4.87 9.06
N ASN A 255 -7.20 5.31 10.28
CA ASN A 255 -8.08 6.44 10.60
C ASN A 255 -7.24 7.55 11.24
N ASN A 256 -6.32 8.07 10.44
CA ASN A 256 -5.18 8.86 10.88
C ASN A 256 -5.61 10.24 11.36
N SER A 257 -5.01 10.70 12.45
CA SER A 257 -5.26 12.02 13.00
C SER A 257 -4.18 13.02 12.61
N LEU A 258 -4.60 14.24 12.30
CA LEU A 258 -3.75 15.43 12.30
C LEU A 258 -4.08 16.23 13.56
N VAL A 259 -3.12 16.36 14.46
CA VAL A 259 -3.19 17.20 15.66
C VAL A 259 -2.60 18.56 15.34
N VAL A 260 -3.41 19.60 15.51
CA VAL A 260 -2.99 21.00 15.39
C VAL A 260 -2.64 21.51 16.77
N MET A 261 -1.41 21.99 16.94
CA MET A 261 -0.95 22.58 18.21
C MET A 261 -1.52 23.99 18.39
N PRO A 262 -1.66 24.48 19.65
CA PRO A 262 -2.19 25.84 19.91
C PRO A 262 -1.36 26.97 19.30
N ASP A 263 -0.06 26.74 19.05
CA ASP A 263 0.88 27.68 18.44
C ASP A 263 1.04 27.50 16.93
N ALA A 264 0.25 26.63 16.30
CA ALA A 264 0.38 26.29 14.90
C ALA A 264 0.08 27.49 13.99
N ASP A 265 0.87 27.64 12.94
CA ASP A 265 0.53 28.49 11.82
C ASP A 265 -0.69 27.87 11.08
N LEU A 266 -1.82 28.58 11.11
CA LEU A 266 -3.07 28.05 10.56
C LEU A 266 -3.07 27.90 9.04
N ASP A 267 -2.29 28.67 8.30
CA ASP A 267 -2.16 28.50 6.85
C ASP A 267 -1.40 27.21 6.52
N ARG A 268 -0.36 26.90 7.30
CA ARG A 268 0.37 25.62 7.20
C ARG A 268 -0.50 24.44 7.64
N ALA A 269 -1.27 24.60 8.71
CA ALA A 269 -2.19 23.57 9.16
C ALA A 269 -3.27 23.30 8.10
N ALA A 270 -3.85 24.33 7.50
CA ALA A 270 -4.80 24.20 6.40
C ALA A 270 -4.18 23.51 5.17
N ALA A 271 -2.96 23.89 4.77
CA ALA A 271 -2.25 23.24 3.68
C ALA A 271 -1.97 21.75 3.97
N ALA A 272 -1.66 21.40 5.22
CA ALA A 272 -1.49 20.00 5.63
C ALA A 272 -2.81 19.20 5.50
N VAL A 273 -3.93 19.75 5.94
CA VAL A 273 -5.27 19.14 5.78
C VAL A 273 -5.57 18.92 4.29
N VAL A 274 -5.41 19.94 3.46
CA VAL A 274 -5.65 19.87 2.01
C VAL A 274 -4.76 18.82 1.36
N GLY A 275 -3.46 18.83 1.68
CA GLY A 275 -2.50 17.85 1.13
C GLY A 275 -2.88 16.41 1.48
N LEU A 276 -3.25 16.12 2.73
CA LEU A 276 -3.66 14.80 3.17
C LEU A 276 -4.97 14.33 2.53
N MET A 277 -5.89 15.24 2.24
CA MET A 277 -7.19 14.92 1.63
C MET A 277 -7.12 14.77 0.11
N THR A 278 -6.16 15.42 -0.57
CA THR A 278 -6.07 15.42 -2.04
C THR A 278 -5.04 14.43 -2.58
N THR A 279 -4.06 14.03 -1.79
CA THR A 279 -3.08 12.99 -2.18
C THR A 279 -3.81 11.69 -2.53
N LEU A 280 -3.57 11.17 -3.74
CA LEU A 280 -4.25 10.00 -4.30
C LEU A 280 -5.78 10.07 -4.15
N ASN A 281 -6.34 11.28 -4.30
CA ASN A 281 -7.77 11.55 -4.15
C ASN A 281 -8.32 11.20 -2.74
N GLY A 282 -7.49 11.26 -1.72
CA GLY A 282 -7.82 10.77 -0.37
C GLY A 282 -7.92 9.25 -0.26
N GLN A 283 -7.72 8.51 -1.33
CA GLN A 283 -7.82 7.04 -1.40
C GLN A 283 -6.49 6.37 -1.05
N TRP A 284 -5.94 6.69 0.11
CA TRP A 284 -4.72 6.06 0.60
C TRP A 284 -4.77 5.84 2.11
N CYS A 285 -4.12 4.80 2.54
CA CYS A 285 -4.16 4.32 3.93
C CYS A 285 -3.66 5.35 4.96
N ARG A 286 -2.90 6.37 4.51
CA ARG A 286 -2.37 7.46 5.36
C ARG A 286 -3.10 8.79 5.16
N SER A 287 -4.25 8.80 4.44
CA SER A 287 -5.11 9.97 4.30
C SER A 287 -5.61 10.46 5.66
N LEU A 288 -6.03 11.73 5.71
CA LEU A 288 -6.65 12.31 6.90
C LEU A 288 -8.01 11.67 7.17
N GLY A 289 -8.18 11.08 8.35
CA GLY A 289 -9.49 10.64 8.83
C GLY A 289 -10.06 11.58 9.89
N ARG A 290 -9.19 12.19 10.72
CA ARG A 290 -9.58 12.93 11.90
C ARG A 290 -8.72 14.19 12.08
N LEU A 291 -9.31 15.37 11.95
CA LEU A 291 -8.67 16.65 12.26
C LEU A 291 -8.94 17.00 13.73
N VAL A 292 -7.89 17.06 14.53
CA VAL A 292 -7.96 17.38 15.96
C VAL A 292 -7.37 18.78 16.17
N VAL A 293 -8.16 19.72 16.62
CA VAL A 293 -7.82 21.15 16.64
C VAL A 293 -8.26 21.81 17.96
N PRO A 294 -7.49 22.76 18.52
CA PRO A 294 -7.95 23.57 19.65
C PRO A 294 -9.30 24.22 19.36
N ALA A 295 -10.22 24.19 20.32
CA ALA A 295 -11.61 24.64 20.12
C ALA A 295 -11.72 26.12 19.71
N ASP A 296 -10.83 26.96 20.20
CA ASP A 296 -10.75 28.38 19.85
C ASP A 296 -10.19 28.68 18.45
N LEU A 297 -9.51 27.70 17.83
CA LEU A 297 -8.94 27.79 16.47
C LEU A 297 -9.78 27.05 15.43
N ALA A 298 -10.78 26.26 15.84
CA ALA A 298 -11.46 25.30 14.97
C ALA A 298 -12.23 25.99 13.83
N ASP A 299 -12.97 27.01 14.09
CA ASP A 299 -13.76 27.74 13.07
C ASP A 299 -12.85 28.49 12.09
N GLU A 300 -11.81 29.16 12.59
CA GLU A 300 -10.84 29.86 11.73
C GLU A 300 -10.06 28.88 10.85
N LEU A 301 -9.59 27.74 11.40
CA LEU A 301 -8.92 26.73 10.60
C LEU A 301 -9.84 26.13 9.55
N LEU A 302 -11.08 25.81 9.89
CA LEU A 302 -12.07 25.29 8.94
C LEU A 302 -12.28 26.27 7.78
N GLU A 303 -12.42 27.57 8.06
CA GLU A 303 -12.57 28.59 7.02
C GLU A 303 -11.33 28.62 6.09
N ARG A 304 -10.12 28.63 6.65
CA ARG A 304 -8.86 28.61 5.86
C ARG A 304 -8.76 27.36 5.00
N VAL A 305 -9.11 26.19 5.53
CA VAL A 305 -9.14 24.93 4.76
C VAL A 305 -10.12 25.04 3.60
N LEU A 306 -11.35 25.54 3.84
CA LEU A 306 -12.36 25.68 2.80
C LEU A 306 -11.92 26.66 1.70
N VAL A 307 -11.25 27.77 2.07
CA VAL A 307 -10.67 28.71 1.10
C VAL A 307 -9.61 28.01 0.21
N GLN A 308 -8.72 27.24 0.82
CA GLN A 308 -7.70 26.50 0.04
C GLN A 308 -8.34 25.40 -0.82
N LEU A 309 -9.31 24.65 -0.29
CA LEU A 309 -10.04 23.61 -1.03
C LEU A 309 -10.81 24.18 -2.22
N ALA A 310 -11.36 25.41 -2.13
CA ALA A 310 -12.01 26.07 -3.26
C ALA A 310 -11.07 26.31 -4.46
N GLY A 311 -9.77 26.38 -4.22
CA GLY A 311 -8.74 26.50 -5.24
C GLY A 311 -8.23 25.18 -5.82
N VAL A 312 -8.64 24.03 -5.28
CA VAL A 312 -8.23 22.71 -5.78
C VAL A 312 -8.95 22.40 -7.08
N ARG A 313 -8.18 22.07 -8.12
CA ARG A 313 -8.72 21.69 -9.42
C ARG A 313 -8.99 20.19 -9.49
N LEU A 314 -10.27 19.83 -9.43
CA LEU A 314 -10.73 18.48 -9.77
C LEU A 314 -10.84 18.35 -11.28
N GLY A 315 -10.33 17.27 -11.83
CA GLY A 315 -10.38 17.06 -13.28
C GLY A 315 -9.99 15.65 -13.71
N HIS A 316 -9.91 15.47 -15.02
CA HIS A 316 -9.54 14.19 -15.62
C HIS A 316 -8.15 13.75 -15.12
N SER A 317 -8.02 12.49 -14.72
CA SER A 317 -6.80 11.96 -14.11
C SER A 317 -5.54 12.11 -14.97
N LEU A 318 -5.66 12.11 -16.28
CA LEU A 318 -4.54 12.33 -17.21
C LEU A 318 -4.24 13.81 -17.49
N SER A 319 -5.05 14.75 -17.02
CA SER A 319 -4.75 16.17 -17.18
C SER A 319 -3.61 16.59 -16.23
N PRO A 320 -2.54 17.21 -16.75
CA PRO A 320 -1.46 17.70 -15.89
C PRO A 320 -1.89 18.85 -14.96
N ASP A 321 -3.03 19.49 -15.27
CA ASP A 321 -3.59 20.56 -14.46
C ASP A 321 -4.44 20.05 -13.28
N SER A 322 -4.83 18.77 -13.29
CA SER A 322 -5.63 18.17 -12.23
C SER A 322 -4.79 17.96 -10.97
N GLN A 323 -5.24 18.54 -9.86
CA GLN A 323 -4.64 18.34 -8.55
C GLN A 323 -5.30 17.17 -7.80
N MET A 324 -6.54 16.87 -8.18
CA MET A 324 -7.29 15.71 -7.69
C MET A 324 -8.16 15.16 -8.81
N GLY A 325 -8.29 13.85 -8.87
CA GLY A 325 -9.12 13.13 -9.83
C GLY A 325 -10.36 12.50 -9.20
N PRO A 326 -11.05 11.59 -9.91
CA PRO A 326 -12.23 10.89 -9.42
C PRO A 326 -11.89 9.76 -8.43
N MET A 327 -12.91 9.27 -7.72
CA MET A 327 -12.87 8.00 -6.98
C MET A 327 -12.72 6.84 -7.97
N VAL A 328 -12.15 5.73 -7.51
CA VAL A 328 -11.80 4.58 -8.36
C VAL A 328 -12.98 3.99 -9.13
N SER A 329 -14.21 4.13 -8.62
CA SER A 329 -15.43 3.62 -9.25
C SER A 329 -16.68 4.30 -8.71
N SER A 330 -17.77 4.17 -9.47
CA SER A 330 -19.09 4.65 -9.07
C SER A 330 -19.58 3.97 -7.77
N ALA A 331 -19.30 2.68 -7.60
CA ALA A 331 -19.64 1.94 -6.39
C ALA A 331 -18.91 2.46 -5.16
N HIS A 332 -17.61 2.81 -5.29
CA HIS A 332 -16.86 3.40 -4.17
C HIS A 332 -17.34 4.80 -3.82
N LEU A 333 -17.63 5.63 -4.83
CA LEU A 333 -18.24 6.95 -4.62
C LEU A 333 -19.57 6.84 -3.85
N GLN A 334 -20.46 5.96 -4.30
CA GLN A 334 -21.75 5.75 -3.64
C GLN A 334 -21.57 5.31 -2.17
N HIS A 335 -20.67 4.38 -1.93
CA HIS A 335 -20.33 3.94 -0.56
C HIS A 335 -19.84 5.10 0.32
N LEU A 336 -18.97 5.98 -0.21
CA LEU A 336 -18.51 7.15 0.52
C LEU A 336 -19.65 8.13 0.85
N LEU A 337 -20.53 8.41 -0.10
CA LEU A 337 -21.68 9.28 0.11
C LEU A 337 -22.62 8.74 1.20
N GLU A 338 -22.89 7.44 1.20
CA GLU A 338 -23.69 6.78 2.24
C GLU A 338 -23.01 6.89 3.62
N ARG A 339 -21.68 6.69 3.66
CA ARG A 339 -20.90 6.80 4.89
C ARG A 339 -20.88 8.22 5.43
N ILE A 340 -20.72 9.24 4.57
CA ILE A 340 -20.78 10.66 4.96
C ILE A 340 -22.16 10.97 5.55
N ALA A 341 -23.23 10.54 4.90
CA ALA A 341 -24.58 10.74 5.41
C ALA A 341 -24.82 10.06 6.77
N ALA A 342 -24.26 8.88 6.97
CA ALA A 342 -24.37 8.12 8.21
C ALA A 342 -23.61 8.73 9.40
N LEU A 343 -22.64 9.62 9.18
CA LEU A 343 -21.93 10.32 10.25
C LEU A 343 -22.84 11.28 11.02
N GLY A 344 -23.93 11.78 10.42
CA GLY A 344 -24.93 12.65 11.09
C GLY A 344 -24.46 14.05 11.41
N GLY A 345 -23.21 14.42 11.08
CA GLY A 345 -22.65 15.75 11.28
C GLY A 345 -22.97 16.72 10.13
N LYS A 346 -22.41 17.93 10.20
CA LYS A 346 -22.52 18.94 9.14
C LYS A 346 -21.33 18.79 8.18
N ALA A 347 -21.61 18.44 6.92
CA ALA A 347 -20.62 18.36 5.86
C ALA A 347 -20.27 19.74 5.28
N HIS A 348 -18.98 19.99 5.05
CA HIS A 348 -18.43 21.22 4.48
C HIS A 348 -17.54 20.85 3.31
N ALA A 349 -17.85 21.36 2.13
CA ALA A 349 -17.07 21.21 0.90
C ALA A 349 -17.15 22.51 0.11
N SER A 350 -16.05 22.90 -0.52
CA SER A 350 -15.95 24.15 -1.29
C SER A 350 -15.36 23.97 -2.68
N THR A 351 -14.80 22.78 -2.97
CA THR A 351 -14.17 22.48 -4.26
C THR A 351 -15.25 22.28 -5.33
N PRO A 352 -15.18 23.00 -6.49
CA PRO A 352 -16.10 22.77 -7.59
C PRO A 352 -15.93 21.38 -8.20
N LEU A 353 -17.03 20.72 -8.51
CA LEU A 353 -17.00 19.47 -9.28
C LEU A 353 -16.87 19.76 -10.77
N PRO A 354 -16.09 18.96 -11.52
CA PRO A 354 -15.95 19.12 -12.97
C PRO A 354 -17.19 18.59 -13.72
N GLU A 355 -17.44 19.11 -14.92
CA GLU A 355 -18.52 18.67 -15.82
C GLU A 355 -18.11 17.42 -16.64
N LEU A 356 -17.60 16.36 -15.96
CA LEU A 356 -17.08 15.16 -16.63
C LEU A 356 -17.97 13.91 -16.46
N GLY A 357 -18.97 13.96 -15.57
CA GLY A 357 -19.87 12.82 -15.35
C GLY A 357 -19.26 11.61 -14.63
N GLY A 358 -17.98 11.68 -14.22
CA GLY A 358 -17.27 10.59 -13.55
C GLY A 358 -17.54 10.50 -12.05
N SER A 359 -16.77 9.67 -11.37
CA SER A 359 -16.92 9.38 -9.94
C SER A 359 -16.25 10.44 -9.03
N PHE A 360 -16.55 11.72 -9.23
CA PHE A 360 -15.92 12.82 -8.49
C PHE A 360 -16.57 13.05 -7.14
N LEU A 361 -15.74 13.29 -6.11
CA LEU A 361 -16.15 13.70 -4.76
C LEU A 361 -15.29 14.89 -4.32
N ALA A 362 -15.93 15.99 -4.00
CA ALA A 362 -15.24 17.14 -3.41
C ALA A 362 -14.68 16.77 -2.02
N PRO A 363 -13.45 17.17 -1.68
CA PRO A 363 -12.93 17.00 -0.32
C PRO A 363 -13.89 17.58 0.71
N THR A 364 -14.26 16.77 1.70
CA THR A 364 -15.34 17.07 2.63
C THR A 364 -14.86 16.95 4.07
N LEU A 365 -15.01 18.02 4.85
CA LEU A 365 -14.85 18.01 6.30
C LEU A 365 -16.22 17.87 6.97
N VAL A 366 -16.32 17.04 8.01
CA VAL A 366 -17.58 16.82 8.74
C VAL A 366 -17.40 17.27 10.19
N THR A 367 -18.16 18.27 10.60
CA THR A 367 -18.19 18.79 11.98
C THR A 367 -19.38 18.24 12.75
N GLY A 368 -19.31 18.29 14.09
CA GLY A 368 -20.42 17.89 14.98
C GLY A 368 -20.53 16.37 15.17
N VAL A 369 -19.54 15.61 14.75
CA VAL A 369 -19.45 14.15 14.99
C VAL A 369 -18.63 13.91 16.26
N ALA A 370 -19.16 13.11 17.18
CA ALA A 370 -18.41 12.73 18.37
C ALA A 370 -17.22 11.81 17.99
N PRO A 371 -16.05 11.95 18.66
CA PRO A 371 -14.88 11.12 18.32
C PRO A 371 -15.16 9.61 18.32
N GLN A 372 -16.07 9.15 19.19
CA GLN A 372 -16.46 7.74 19.33
C GLN A 372 -17.35 7.24 18.17
N GLU A 373 -17.93 8.13 17.39
CA GLU A 373 -18.75 7.82 16.20
C GLU A 373 -17.92 7.83 14.92
N ALA A 374 -16.72 8.43 14.97
CA ALA A 374 -15.77 8.56 13.85
C ALA A 374 -14.62 7.54 13.95
N LEU A 375 -14.92 6.28 14.25
CA LEU A 375 -13.88 5.25 14.51
C LEU A 375 -13.40 4.53 13.26
N HIS A 376 -14.17 4.56 12.16
CA HIS A 376 -13.88 3.75 10.97
C HIS A 376 -13.32 4.59 9.83
N GLU A 377 -12.31 4.06 9.18
CA GLU A 377 -11.75 4.62 7.95
C GLU A 377 -12.83 4.81 6.87
N LEU A 378 -12.81 5.94 6.18
CA LEU A 378 -13.72 6.22 5.05
C LEU A 378 -13.06 5.92 3.68
N PHE A 379 -11.74 5.94 3.62
CA PHE A 379 -10.91 5.68 2.43
C PHE A 379 -11.25 6.57 1.24
N GLY A 380 -11.34 7.87 1.49
CA GLY A 380 -11.64 8.91 0.51
C GLY A 380 -11.28 10.29 1.05
N PRO A 381 -11.57 11.36 0.30
CA PRO A 381 -11.23 12.73 0.70
C PRO A 381 -12.20 13.27 1.75
N VAL A 382 -12.35 12.56 2.86
CA VAL A 382 -13.32 12.86 3.92
C VAL A 382 -12.65 12.76 5.27
N ALA A 383 -12.78 13.81 6.10
CA ALA A 383 -12.28 13.79 7.47
C ALA A 383 -13.28 14.41 8.43
N THR A 384 -13.31 13.92 9.67
CA THR A 384 -14.10 14.50 10.76
C THR A 384 -13.28 15.52 11.53
N VAL A 385 -13.91 16.58 12.03
CA VAL A 385 -13.27 17.66 12.78
C VAL A 385 -13.65 17.55 14.25
N HIS A 386 -12.64 17.51 15.11
CA HIS A 386 -12.79 17.34 16.55
C HIS A 386 -12.14 18.51 17.31
N PRO A 387 -12.92 19.53 17.70
CA PRO A 387 -12.44 20.57 18.59
C PRO A 387 -12.10 20.00 19.97
N VAL A 388 -10.96 20.41 20.53
CA VAL A 388 -10.44 19.95 21.83
C VAL A 388 -10.05 21.14 22.71
N LYS A 389 -10.14 20.96 24.02
CA LYS A 389 -9.85 22.03 24.98
C LYS A 389 -8.34 22.22 25.27
N ASP A 390 -7.57 21.14 25.15
CA ASP A 390 -6.14 21.13 25.48
C ASP A 390 -5.40 19.99 24.78
N VAL A 391 -4.08 19.97 24.91
CA VAL A 391 -3.20 18.95 24.30
C VAL A 391 -3.47 17.54 24.88
N GLU A 392 -3.88 17.41 26.12
CA GLU A 392 -4.19 16.11 26.73
C GLU A 392 -5.41 15.49 26.06
N GLU A 393 -6.45 16.27 25.83
CA GLU A 393 -7.62 15.83 25.08
C GLU A 393 -7.27 15.56 23.62
N ALA A 394 -6.41 16.37 23.00
CA ALA A 394 -5.96 16.15 21.63
C ALA A 394 -5.29 14.77 21.46
N VAL A 395 -4.37 14.42 22.39
CA VAL A 395 -3.73 13.10 22.39
C VAL A 395 -4.75 11.98 22.66
N ALA A 396 -5.69 12.21 23.58
CA ALA A 396 -6.74 11.22 23.86
C ALA A 396 -7.64 10.97 22.65
N VAL A 397 -8.07 12.04 21.96
CA VAL A 397 -8.85 11.94 20.72
C VAL A 397 -8.04 11.29 19.61
N ALA A 398 -6.79 11.69 19.38
CA ALA A 398 -5.93 11.09 18.37
C ALA A 398 -5.76 9.57 18.57
N ASN A 399 -5.61 9.13 19.81
CA ASN A 399 -5.46 7.73 20.20
C ASN A 399 -6.80 6.97 20.35
N GLY A 400 -7.93 7.65 20.27
CA GLY A 400 -9.27 7.10 20.46
C GLY A 400 -9.80 6.34 19.24
N THR A 401 -8.95 5.63 18.51
CA THR A 401 -9.29 4.82 17.35
C THR A 401 -8.67 3.42 17.49
N PRO A 402 -9.28 2.37 16.95
CA PRO A 402 -8.69 1.03 16.94
C PRO A 402 -7.55 0.87 15.90
N TYR A 403 -7.33 1.86 15.06
CA TYR A 403 -6.26 1.90 14.06
C TYR A 403 -4.98 2.52 14.64
N GLY A 404 -3.87 2.35 13.93
CA GLY A 404 -2.57 2.93 14.30
C GLY A 404 -1.55 2.82 13.17
N LEU A 405 -1.89 3.39 11.98
CA LEU A 405 -0.97 3.38 10.84
C LEU A 405 -0.08 4.62 10.82
N GLU A 406 -0.67 5.81 10.74
CA GLU A 406 0.05 7.07 10.66
C GLU A 406 -0.62 8.11 11.58
N GLY A 407 0.17 9.10 12.00
CA GLY A 407 -0.29 10.29 12.72
C GLY A 407 0.47 11.53 12.23
N TYR A 408 -0.11 12.69 12.46
CA TYR A 408 0.46 13.96 12.04
C TYR A 408 0.33 14.99 13.16
N VAL A 409 1.35 15.84 13.32
CA VAL A 409 1.33 16.96 14.26
C VAL A 409 1.83 18.21 13.53
N VAL A 410 1.10 19.29 13.63
CA VAL A 410 1.50 20.60 13.10
C VAL A 410 1.60 21.61 14.24
N GLY A 411 2.78 22.22 14.40
CA GLY A 411 3.04 23.23 15.43
C GLY A 411 4.29 24.04 15.10
N THR A 412 4.38 25.23 15.63
CA THR A 412 5.54 26.13 15.45
C THR A 412 6.68 25.74 16.37
N ASP A 413 6.38 25.43 17.64
CA ASP A 413 7.34 24.87 18.58
C ASP A 413 7.61 23.39 18.22
N LEU A 414 8.75 23.14 17.60
CA LEU A 414 9.14 21.80 17.12
C LEU A 414 9.35 20.81 18.29
N GLU A 415 9.84 21.27 19.44
CA GLU A 415 10.05 20.43 20.60
C GLU A 415 8.71 19.99 21.20
N ALA A 416 7.80 20.92 21.42
CA ALA A 416 6.45 20.64 21.89
C ALA A 416 5.67 19.74 20.93
N ALA A 417 5.70 20.02 19.63
CA ALA A 417 5.06 19.21 18.60
C ALA A 417 5.65 17.79 18.55
N THR A 418 6.97 17.64 18.69
CA THR A 418 7.63 16.33 18.72
C THR A 418 7.28 15.56 20.01
N ALA A 419 7.17 16.25 21.14
CA ALA A 419 6.72 15.63 22.40
C ALA A 419 5.30 15.07 22.28
N VAL A 420 4.38 15.80 21.62
CA VAL A 420 3.03 15.30 21.31
C VAL A 420 3.07 14.13 20.35
N ALA A 421 3.86 14.21 19.28
CA ALA A 421 3.99 13.15 18.28
C ALA A 421 4.42 11.81 18.91
N ARG A 422 5.33 11.82 19.89
CA ARG A 422 5.77 10.62 20.64
C ARG A 422 4.67 9.97 21.47
N ARG A 423 3.57 10.65 21.71
CA ARG A 423 2.41 10.16 22.49
C ARG A 423 1.29 9.60 21.61
N ILE A 424 1.35 9.81 20.29
CA ILE A 424 0.38 9.28 19.34
C ILE A 424 0.69 7.80 19.06
N ARG A 425 -0.31 6.94 19.22
CA ARG A 425 -0.22 5.49 19.01
C ARG A 425 -0.40 5.13 17.54
N ALA A 426 0.65 5.37 16.75
CA ALA A 426 0.70 5.00 15.33
C ALA A 426 2.09 4.47 14.97
N GLY A 427 2.16 3.67 13.91
CA GLY A 427 3.40 3.13 13.39
C GLY A 427 4.37 4.20 12.90
N GLY A 428 3.84 5.28 12.31
CA GLY A 428 4.59 6.48 11.94
C GLY A 428 3.91 7.74 12.46
N VAL A 429 4.69 8.76 12.83
CA VAL A 429 4.15 10.09 13.16
C VAL A 429 5.03 11.16 12.52
N LYS A 430 4.41 12.01 11.72
CA LYS A 430 5.10 13.11 11.03
C LYS A 430 4.84 14.44 11.71
N VAL A 431 5.90 15.18 11.97
CA VAL A 431 5.81 16.55 12.49
C VAL A 431 6.05 17.53 11.36
N ASN A 432 5.13 18.46 11.17
CA ASN A 432 5.19 19.52 10.15
C ASN A 432 5.39 19.02 8.70
N GLY A 433 4.86 17.84 8.39
CA GLY A 433 4.96 17.24 7.06
C GLY A 433 3.84 16.25 6.77
N VAL A 434 3.42 16.17 5.50
CA VAL A 434 2.31 15.33 5.02
C VAL A 434 2.65 14.59 3.72
N SER A 435 3.94 14.48 3.39
CA SER A 435 4.39 13.77 2.18
C SER A 435 3.89 12.32 2.16
N PRO A 436 3.50 11.76 1.01
CA PRO A 436 3.19 10.34 0.87
C PRO A 436 4.40 9.43 1.06
N LEU A 437 5.62 9.97 0.95
CA LEU A 437 6.84 9.22 1.13
C LEU A 437 7.14 8.95 2.61
N SER A 438 7.87 7.89 2.89
CA SER A 438 8.39 7.59 4.23
C SER A 438 9.33 8.69 4.73
N LEU A 439 9.40 8.89 6.05
CA LEU A 439 10.37 9.80 6.67
C LEU A 439 11.82 9.43 6.31
N HIS A 440 12.09 8.13 6.20
CA HIS A 440 13.35 7.60 5.74
C HIS A 440 13.12 6.24 5.05
N LEU A 441 13.80 5.99 3.92
CA LEU A 441 13.60 4.77 3.13
C LEU A 441 13.92 3.47 3.89
N MET A 442 14.86 3.55 4.83
CA MET A 442 15.30 2.41 5.65
C MET A 442 14.59 2.33 7.01
N ALA A 443 13.71 3.27 7.33
CA ALA A 443 12.93 3.17 8.56
C ALA A 443 11.80 2.14 8.40
N PRO A 444 11.55 1.33 9.45
CA PRO A 444 10.41 0.42 9.46
C PRO A 444 9.09 1.18 9.38
N ARG A 445 8.08 0.55 8.80
CA ARG A 445 6.71 1.05 8.70
C ARG A 445 5.77 0.09 9.40
N PRO A 446 5.73 0.10 10.74
CA PRO A 446 4.85 -0.78 11.49
C PRO A 446 3.39 -0.34 11.37
N ALA A 447 2.49 -1.32 11.39
CA ALA A 447 1.05 -1.11 11.45
C ALA A 447 0.52 -1.65 12.79
N TRP A 448 -0.19 -0.80 13.54
CA TRP A 448 -0.69 -1.16 14.86
C TRP A 448 -2.21 -1.34 14.87
N GLY A 449 -2.70 -2.19 15.77
CA GLY A 449 -4.13 -2.42 15.94
C GLY A 449 -4.80 -2.94 14.66
N LEU A 450 -5.91 -2.33 14.26
CA LEU A 450 -6.63 -2.72 13.04
C LEU A 450 -5.94 -2.27 11.75
N SER A 451 -4.85 -1.53 11.84
CA SER A 451 -4.08 -1.11 10.65
C SER A 451 -3.18 -2.21 10.10
N GLY A 452 -2.97 -3.30 10.82
CA GLY A 452 -2.24 -4.41 10.25
C GLY A 452 -1.63 -5.39 11.25
N LEU A 453 -0.81 -6.27 10.70
CA LEU A 453 -0.05 -7.28 11.44
C LEU A 453 1.34 -7.41 10.81
N GLY A 454 2.36 -7.27 11.62
CA GLY A 454 3.74 -7.23 11.18
C GLY A 454 4.22 -5.81 10.86
N THR A 455 5.40 -5.73 10.26
CA THR A 455 6.06 -4.46 9.94
C THR A 455 6.49 -4.51 8.48
N GLU A 456 6.10 -3.52 7.69
CA GLU A 456 6.71 -3.27 6.37
C GLU A 456 7.96 -2.39 6.53
N GLY A 457 8.79 -2.42 5.51
CA GLY A 457 10.03 -1.66 5.40
C GLY A 457 10.91 -2.30 4.35
N THR A 458 12.02 -1.69 4.00
CA THR A 458 12.93 -2.29 3.02
C THR A 458 13.53 -3.58 3.58
N ALA A 459 14.13 -3.53 4.76
CA ALA A 459 14.72 -4.70 5.41
C ALA A 459 13.66 -5.64 6.00
N GLU A 460 12.62 -5.07 6.63
CA GLU A 460 11.58 -5.81 7.35
C GLU A 460 10.78 -6.70 6.40
N THR A 461 10.41 -6.19 5.21
CA THR A 461 9.64 -6.99 4.23
C THR A 461 10.50 -8.10 3.61
N ILE A 462 11.81 -7.87 3.37
CA ILE A 462 12.71 -8.94 2.94
C ILE A 462 12.78 -10.03 4.02
N THR A 463 13.02 -9.64 5.28
CA THR A 463 13.16 -10.59 6.38
C THR A 463 11.86 -11.32 6.73
N PHE A 464 10.70 -10.70 6.48
CA PHE A 464 9.39 -11.34 6.61
C PHE A 464 9.25 -12.62 5.77
N PHE A 465 9.82 -12.66 4.57
CA PHE A 465 9.79 -13.82 3.69
C PHE A 465 10.81 -14.90 4.05
N THR A 466 11.51 -14.75 5.20
CA THR A 466 12.58 -15.66 5.62
C THR A 466 12.35 -16.24 7.01
N GLY A 467 12.92 -17.45 7.25
CA GLY A 467 13.09 -18.03 8.58
C GLY A 467 14.56 -17.97 9.02
N GLU A 468 14.81 -17.73 10.30
CA GLU A 468 16.17 -17.76 10.85
C GLU A 468 16.62 -19.20 11.14
N GLN A 469 17.87 -19.51 10.75
CA GLN A 469 18.58 -20.73 11.12
C GLN A 469 19.86 -20.35 11.88
N VAL A 470 20.04 -20.92 13.04
CA VAL A 470 21.24 -20.72 13.86
C VAL A 470 22.16 -21.93 13.71
N VAL A 471 23.42 -21.71 13.31
CA VAL A 471 24.43 -22.75 13.11
C VAL A 471 25.70 -22.37 13.87
N GLY A 472 26.21 -23.27 14.68
CA GLY A 472 27.44 -23.07 15.44
C GLY A 472 28.04 -24.40 15.90
N VAL A 473 29.28 -24.35 16.38
CA VAL A 473 29.96 -25.49 16.98
C VAL A 473 29.77 -25.45 18.50
N GLU A 474 29.16 -26.48 19.07
CA GLU A 474 28.94 -26.55 20.54
C GLU A 474 30.21 -27.00 21.30
N GLY A 475 31.10 -27.71 20.65
CA GLY A 475 32.36 -28.20 21.21
C GLY A 475 32.79 -29.49 20.53
N SER A 476 33.94 -30.08 20.95
CA SER A 476 34.31 -31.40 20.54
C SER A 476 33.58 -32.45 21.38
N LEU A 477 32.91 -33.40 20.76
CA LEU A 477 32.52 -34.65 21.42
C LEU A 477 33.82 -35.33 21.81
N GLY A 478 34.23 -35.22 23.07
CA GLY A 478 35.43 -35.83 23.60
C GLY A 478 35.40 -37.37 23.60
#